data_9ef7beaaebf1baf6fc4bb8d8cf917f39
#
_entry.id   9ef7beaaebf1baf6fc4bb8d8cf917f39
#
_cell.length_a   1.000
_cell.length_b   1.000
_cell.length_c   1.000
_cell.angle_alpha   90.00
_cell.angle_beta   90.00
_cell.angle_gamma   90.00
#
_symmetry.space_group_name_H-M   'P 1'
#
loop_
_entity.id
_entity.type
_entity.pdbx_description
1 polymer ?
#
loop_
_entity_poly.entity_id
_entity_poly.type
_entity_poly.pdbx_seq_one_letter_code
_entity_poly.pdbx_strand_id
1 'polypeptide(L)'
;DILKTSVFARKNYFYPDLPKGYQISQYALPLAVHGNLIDPQNNKRIGITRIHLEEDAGKSLHSGFSDSGRKSYIDLNRSGVPLIEIVTEPDLRSARQAYEFFSALREILVAIGVNDGNMEEGSIRCDANVSVRPVGQTALGVKTEVKNLNSFRFVERAIEFEIDRQITELKKGRLVIQETRLWDTDRGQTFLMRSKEEAHDYRYFSEPDLPPLQVTEKWIKEIRESLPELPEVKREQLVSQYGLTRDQAMQLTRVRPGLDRYFEQLAARTGNSRGSINWTLGEINRKMNDYGIEDVKKIEDKVSPEALAELIMLVDRGTISMKIAKDVFDTMYDTGQSAEQ
;
A
#
# COMPACT_ATOMS: atom_id res chain seq x y z
N ASP A 1 18.21 -2.03 9.79
CA ASP A 1 18.68 -2.41 11.14
C ASP A 1 17.59 -2.15 12.16
N ILE A 2 17.28 -3.15 12.99
CA ILE A 2 16.38 -3.01 14.15
C ILE A 2 17.21 -2.56 15.34
N LEU A 3 16.80 -1.48 16.01
CA LEU A 3 17.50 -0.98 17.18
C LEU A 3 17.16 -1.81 18.42
N LYS A 4 18.17 -2.15 19.23
CA LYS A 4 17.97 -2.94 20.46
C LYS A 4 17.22 -2.17 21.56
N THR A 5 17.34 -0.85 21.54
CA THR A 5 16.63 0.05 22.44
C THR A 5 15.94 1.12 21.62
N SER A 6 14.66 1.30 21.84
CA SER A 6 13.84 2.34 21.24
C SER A 6 13.18 3.18 22.33
N VAL A 7 13.11 4.50 22.16
CA VAL A 7 12.64 5.42 23.18
C VAL A 7 11.50 6.26 22.63
N PHE A 8 10.40 6.27 23.37
CA PHE A 8 9.30 7.19 23.10
C PHE A 8 9.60 8.58 23.62
N ALA A 9 9.18 9.58 22.88
CA ALA A 9 9.34 11.00 23.20
C ALA A 9 8.02 11.74 23.00
N ARG A 10 7.89 12.89 23.66
CA ARG A 10 6.78 13.83 23.41
C ARG A 10 7.19 14.81 22.34
N LYS A 11 6.40 14.84 21.25
CA LYS A 11 6.47 15.84 20.18
C LYS A 11 5.42 16.90 20.48
N ASN A 12 5.85 18.08 20.92
CA ASN A 12 4.94 19.10 21.42
C ASN A 12 4.45 20.02 20.29
N TYR A 13 3.15 20.05 20.07
CA TYR A 13 2.46 20.97 19.16
C TYR A 13 0.96 21.02 19.49
N PHE A 14 0.30 22.10 19.07
CA PHE A 14 -1.09 22.33 19.43
C PHE A 14 -1.99 22.27 18.20
N TYR A 15 -2.92 21.32 18.24
CA TYR A 15 -4.00 21.21 17.25
C TYR A 15 -5.30 20.83 17.96
N PRO A 16 -6.46 21.23 17.42
CA PRO A 16 -7.78 20.92 18.04
C PRO A 16 -8.02 19.43 18.21
N ASP A 17 -7.53 18.58 17.29
CA ASP A 17 -7.64 17.11 17.30
C ASP A 17 -6.53 16.42 18.11
N LEU A 18 -5.67 17.21 18.76
CA LEU A 18 -4.65 16.74 19.70
C LEU A 18 -4.73 17.53 21.02
N PRO A 19 -5.82 17.36 21.81
CA PRO A 19 -6.13 18.23 22.94
C PRO A 19 -5.11 18.21 24.08
N LYS A 20 -4.32 17.14 24.22
CA LYS A 20 -3.24 17.06 25.23
C LYS A 20 -1.99 17.91 24.88
N GLY A 21 -1.90 18.47 23.65
CA GLY A 21 -0.84 19.37 23.22
C GLY A 21 0.49 18.70 22.90
N TYR A 22 0.55 17.36 22.85
CA TYR A 22 1.71 16.62 22.39
C TYR A 22 1.28 15.28 21.77
N GLN A 23 2.14 14.76 20.92
CA GLN A 23 2.02 13.42 20.30
C GLN A 23 3.14 12.53 20.84
N ILE A 24 2.81 11.33 21.32
CA ILE A 24 3.83 10.31 21.58
C ILE A 24 4.40 9.86 20.25
N SER A 25 5.73 9.91 20.13
CA SER A 25 6.46 9.58 18.92
C SER A 25 7.83 9.01 19.28
N GLN A 26 8.68 8.75 18.30
CA GLN A 26 10.08 8.39 18.50
C GLN A 26 10.96 9.35 17.70
N TYR A 27 12.03 9.87 18.28
CA TYR A 27 12.89 10.85 17.61
C TYR A 27 14.32 10.33 17.42
N ALA A 28 15.13 10.32 18.49
CA ALA A 28 16.54 9.95 18.41
C ALA A 28 16.77 8.44 18.32
N LEU A 29 15.90 7.63 18.93
CA LEU A 29 15.99 6.17 18.97
C LEU A 29 14.69 5.56 18.43
N PRO A 30 14.48 5.54 17.10
CA PRO A 30 13.32 4.92 16.46
C PRO A 30 13.38 3.38 16.57
N LEU A 31 12.35 2.70 16.09
CA LEU A 31 12.31 1.24 16.09
C LEU A 31 13.34 0.62 15.13
N ALA A 32 13.47 1.17 13.93
CA ALA A 32 14.40 0.66 12.92
C ALA A 32 14.93 1.79 12.03
N VAL A 33 16.11 1.55 11.46
CA VAL A 33 16.81 2.49 10.56
C VAL A 33 17.46 1.74 9.38
N HIS A 34 17.83 2.49 8.34
CA HIS A 34 18.60 2.01 7.19
C HIS A 34 17.97 0.77 6.50
N GLY A 35 16.64 0.77 6.38
CA GLY A 35 15.91 -0.24 5.63
C GLY A 35 15.98 0.01 4.12
N ASN A 36 15.36 -0.86 3.37
CA ASN A 36 15.13 -0.65 1.94
C ASN A 36 14.00 -1.54 1.42
N LEU A 37 13.44 -1.11 0.29
CA LEU A 37 12.55 -1.89 -0.54
C LEU A 37 13.07 -1.88 -1.98
N ILE A 38 12.96 -3.01 -2.65
CA ILE A 38 13.32 -3.10 -4.07
C ILE A 38 12.12 -2.67 -4.91
N ASP A 39 12.35 -1.74 -5.81
CA ASP A 39 11.36 -1.33 -6.80
C ASP A 39 11.05 -2.51 -7.74
N PRO A 40 9.81 -2.99 -7.79
CA PRO A 40 9.46 -4.18 -8.55
C PRO A 40 9.60 -4.02 -10.07
N GLN A 41 9.67 -2.79 -10.59
CA GLN A 41 9.75 -2.55 -12.03
C GLN A 41 11.19 -2.56 -12.57
N ASN A 42 12.10 -1.95 -11.85
CA ASN A 42 13.46 -1.73 -12.34
C ASN A 42 14.55 -2.32 -11.44
N ASN A 43 14.14 -3.09 -10.43
CA ASN A 43 15.03 -3.71 -9.44
C ASN A 43 15.93 -2.71 -8.70
N LYS A 44 15.52 -1.44 -8.65
CA LYS A 44 16.26 -0.40 -7.96
C LYS A 44 15.98 -0.44 -6.46
N ARG A 45 17.02 -0.31 -5.66
CA ARG A 45 16.90 -0.16 -4.21
C ARG A 45 16.41 1.24 -3.87
N ILE A 46 15.31 1.33 -3.10
CA ILE A 46 14.79 2.55 -2.50
C ILE A 46 15.06 2.44 -1.00
N GLY A 47 15.84 3.37 -0.48
CA GLY A 47 16.21 3.41 0.94
C GLY A 47 15.03 3.80 1.83
N ILE A 48 15.02 3.25 3.03
CA ILE A 48 14.14 3.65 4.13
C ILE A 48 15.04 4.17 5.23
N THR A 49 14.97 5.46 5.51
CA THR A 49 15.78 6.14 6.53
C THR A 49 15.47 5.56 7.89
N ARG A 50 14.16 5.48 8.23
CA ARG A 50 13.70 4.97 9.52
C ARG A 50 12.26 4.48 9.47
N ILE A 51 11.94 3.65 10.46
CA ILE A 51 10.59 3.27 10.85
C ILE A 51 10.45 3.60 12.34
N HIS A 52 9.45 4.39 12.69
CA HIS A 52 9.20 4.73 14.07
C HIS A 52 7.71 4.64 14.43
N LEU A 53 7.45 4.48 15.72
CA LEU A 53 6.12 4.38 16.27
C LEU A 53 5.64 5.74 16.76
N GLU A 54 4.38 6.02 16.52
CA GLU A 54 3.67 7.21 16.99
C GLU A 54 2.29 6.81 17.53
N GLU A 55 1.61 7.73 18.17
CA GLU A 55 0.16 7.67 18.33
C GLU A 55 -0.52 8.54 17.28
N ASP A 56 -1.68 8.11 16.81
CA ASP A 56 -2.49 8.92 15.90
C ASP A 56 -3.23 10.04 16.65
N ALA A 57 -3.46 11.15 15.98
CA ALA A 57 -4.32 12.23 16.45
C ALA A 57 -5.79 11.92 16.16
N GLY A 58 -6.71 12.72 16.69
CA GLY A 58 -8.09 12.73 16.26
C GLY A 58 -8.24 13.17 14.81
N LYS A 59 -9.47 13.45 14.41
CA LYS A 59 -9.80 13.91 13.05
C LYS A 59 -10.61 15.20 13.13
N SER A 60 -10.14 16.24 12.44
CA SER A 60 -10.89 17.49 12.25
C SER A 60 -11.83 17.35 11.06
N LEU A 61 -13.12 17.56 11.27
CA LEU A 61 -14.17 17.46 10.25
C LEU A 61 -14.68 18.86 9.91
N HIS A 62 -14.51 19.27 8.65
CA HIS A 62 -14.87 20.60 8.14
C HIS A 62 -16.10 20.57 7.21
N SER A 63 -16.70 19.40 6.99
CA SER A 63 -17.87 19.18 6.14
C SER A 63 -18.75 18.07 6.69
N GLY A 64 -19.95 17.90 6.14
CA GLY A 64 -20.86 16.82 6.52
C GLY A 64 -21.88 17.18 7.60
N PHE A 65 -21.85 18.42 8.13
CA PHE A 65 -22.81 18.91 9.13
C PHE A 65 -23.47 20.20 8.64
N SER A 66 -24.68 20.49 9.11
CA SER A 66 -25.48 21.64 8.65
C SER A 66 -24.84 23.02 8.92
N ASP A 67 -23.94 23.10 9.89
CA ASP A 67 -23.21 24.32 10.26
C ASP A 67 -21.69 24.24 10.03
N SER A 68 -21.22 23.32 9.20
CA SER A 68 -19.80 23.16 8.84
C SER A 68 -19.13 24.42 8.28
N GLY A 69 -19.91 25.35 7.73
CA GLY A 69 -19.39 26.65 7.29
C GLY A 69 -18.99 27.61 8.44
N ARG A 70 -19.33 27.28 9.68
CA ARG A 70 -19.04 28.10 10.87
C ARG A 70 -18.28 27.37 11.96
N LYS A 71 -18.29 26.03 11.94
CA LYS A 71 -17.71 25.19 12.96
C LYS A 71 -16.89 24.07 12.35
N SER A 72 -15.86 23.66 13.05
CA SER A 72 -15.16 22.40 12.82
C SER A 72 -15.54 21.43 13.93
N TYR A 73 -15.71 20.18 13.57
CA TYR A 73 -16.02 19.10 14.51
C TYR A 73 -14.76 18.26 14.74
N ILE A 74 -14.60 17.75 15.94
CA ILE A 74 -13.47 16.90 16.31
C ILE A 74 -13.99 15.52 16.63
N ASP A 75 -13.46 14.54 15.90
CA ASP A 75 -13.66 13.11 16.16
C ASP A 75 -12.39 12.55 16.80
N LEU A 76 -12.49 12.09 18.03
CA LEU A 76 -11.37 11.56 18.81
C LEU A 76 -11.29 10.03 18.78
N ASN A 77 -12.14 9.32 18.03
CA ASN A 77 -12.15 7.86 18.01
C ASN A 77 -10.81 7.23 17.57
N ARG A 78 -10.03 7.95 16.78
CA ARG A 78 -8.70 7.52 16.32
C ARG A 78 -7.56 7.98 17.23
N SER A 79 -7.82 8.90 18.15
CA SER A 79 -6.78 9.47 19.03
C SER A 79 -6.15 8.38 19.91
N GLY A 80 -4.82 8.32 19.90
CA GLY A 80 -4.05 7.33 20.66
C GLY A 80 -3.91 5.95 20.00
N VAL A 81 -4.49 5.73 18.82
CA VAL A 81 -4.28 4.49 18.04
C VAL A 81 -2.82 4.41 17.63
N PRO A 82 -2.14 3.25 17.79
CA PRO A 82 -0.77 3.09 17.32
C PRO A 82 -0.63 3.36 15.83
N LEU A 83 0.37 4.17 15.48
CA LEU A 83 0.71 4.57 14.10
C LEU A 83 2.17 4.25 13.83
N ILE A 84 2.46 3.76 12.64
CA ILE A 84 3.83 3.57 12.14
C ILE A 84 4.11 4.64 11.11
N GLU A 85 5.19 5.41 11.28
CA GLU A 85 5.70 6.30 10.22
C GLU A 85 6.91 5.67 9.57
N ILE A 86 6.87 5.55 8.24
CA ILE A 86 7.95 5.03 7.40
C ILE A 86 8.49 6.18 6.56
N VAL A 87 9.74 6.55 6.78
CA VAL A 87 10.40 7.66 6.08
C VAL A 87 11.40 7.10 5.08
N THR A 88 11.23 7.45 3.81
CA THR A 88 12.14 7.00 2.73
C THR A 88 13.32 7.93 2.54
N GLU A 89 14.41 7.40 1.98
CA GLU A 89 15.45 8.22 1.35
C GLU A 89 14.89 8.86 0.07
N PRO A 90 15.48 9.98 -0.38
CA PRO A 90 15.03 10.68 -1.60
C PRO A 90 15.51 9.96 -2.88
N ASP A 91 15.22 8.68 -3.00
CA ASP A 91 15.68 7.79 -4.09
C ASP A 91 14.71 7.67 -5.25
N LEU A 92 13.44 8.01 -5.04
CA LEU A 92 12.40 7.99 -6.07
C LEU A 92 12.67 9.07 -7.14
N ARG A 93 12.38 8.77 -8.41
CA ARG A 93 12.72 9.64 -9.55
C ARG A 93 11.56 9.96 -10.48
N SER A 94 10.38 9.37 -10.25
CA SER A 94 9.16 9.66 -11.01
C SER A 94 7.91 9.43 -10.16
N ALA A 95 6.80 10.02 -10.57
CA ALA A 95 5.50 9.82 -9.94
C ALA A 95 5.06 8.35 -10.05
N ARG A 96 5.29 7.71 -11.20
CA ARG A 96 5.01 6.28 -11.39
C ARG A 96 5.80 5.41 -10.44
N GLN A 97 7.08 5.69 -10.26
CA GLN A 97 7.92 4.95 -9.30
C GLN A 97 7.42 5.12 -7.85
N ALA A 98 6.96 6.31 -7.48
CA ALA A 98 6.35 6.55 -6.17
C ALA A 98 5.06 5.74 -5.98
N TYR A 99 4.21 5.67 -6.99
CA TYR A 99 3.01 4.84 -6.99
C TYR A 99 3.35 3.35 -6.77
N GLU A 100 4.31 2.81 -7.53
CA GLU A 100 4.69 1.38 -7.45
C GLU A 100 5.35 1.05 -6.11
N PHE A 101 6.24 1.92 -5.63
CA PHE A 101 6.87 1.77 -4.32
C PHE A 101 5.81 1.74 -3.20
N PHE A 102 4.90 2.69 -3.20
CA PHE A 102 3.86 2.79 -2.18
C PHE A 102 2.89 1.60 -2.25
N SER A 103 2.56 1.14 -3.47
CA SER A 103 1.74 -0.06 -3.67
C SER A 103 2.44 -1.32 -3.12
N ALA A 104 3.72 -1.51 -3.40
CA ALA A 104 4.49 -2.63 -2.90
C ALA A 104 4.63 -2.60 -1.37
N LEU A 105 4.84 -1.41 -0.80
CA LEU A 105 4.88 -1.22 0.66
C LEU A 105 3.54 -1.61 1.31
N ARG A 106 2.41 -1.15 0.74
CA ARG A 106 1.08 -1.54 1.20
C ARG A 106 0.90 -3.06 1.19
N GLU A 107 1.27 -3.72 0.10
CA GLU A 107 1.15 -5.18 0.00
C GLU A 107 1.91 -5.90 1.10
N ILE A 108 3.11 -5.45 1.44
CA ILE A 108 3.89 -6.01 2.54
C ILE A 108 3.15 -5.80 3.87
N LEU A 109 2.70 -4.58 4.16
CA LEU A 109 2.02 -4.25 5.42
C LEU A 109 0.73 -5.06 5.61
N VAL A 110 -0.03 -5.27 4.53
CA VAL A 110 -1.23 -6.11 4.55
C VAL A 110 -0.86 -7.58 4.72
N ALA A 111 0.13 -8.08 4.00
CA ALA A 111 0.55 -9.47 4.07
C ALA A 111 1.04 -9.88 5.47
N ILE A 112 1.77 -9.00 6.15
CA ILE A 112 2.24 -9.24 7.53
C ILE A 112 1.19 -8.90 8.60
N GLY A 113 -0.03 -8.50 8.22
CA GLY A 113 -1.14 -8.26 9.13
C GLY A 113 -1.02 -7.00 9.99
N VAL A 114 -0.16 -6.07 9.63
CA VAL A 114 0.07 -4.81 10.38
C VAL A 114 -0.96 -3.73 10.02
N ASN A 115 -1.49 -3.78 8.80
CA ASN A 115 -2.43 -2.78 8.28
C ASN A 115 -3.40 -3.42 7.28
N ASP A 116 -4.62 -2.92 7.16
CA ASP A 116 -5.60 -3.36 6.15
C ASP A 116 -5.36 -2.73 4.76
N GLY A 117 -4.51 -1.71 4.70
CA GLY A 117 -4.16 -1.01 3.47
C GLY A 117 -5.26 -0.13 2.90
N ASN A 118 -6.30 0.21 3.68
CA ASN A 118 -7.41 1.04 3.22
C ASN A 118 -7.06 2.52 3.31
N MET A 119 -6.77 3.11 2.16
CA MET A 119 -6.39 4.51 2.05
C MET A 119 -7.58 5.47 2.16
N GLU A 120 -8.78 5.03 1.75
CA GLU A 120 -10.01 5.84 1.79
C GLU A 120 -10.49 6.02 3.23
N GLU A 121 -10.32 5.00 4.07
CA GLU A 121 -10.62 5.08 5.51
C GLU A 121 -9.50 5.73 6.33
N GLY A 122 -8.33 5.95 5.69
CA GLY A 122 -7.16 6.56 6.33
C GLY A 122 -6.33 5.60 7.17
N SER A 123 -6.48 4.29 6.97
CA SER A 123 -5.63 3.27 7.61
C SER A 123 -4.19 3.35 7.13
N ILE A 124 -3.97 3.75 5.87
CA ILE A 124 -2.67 4.09 5.32
C ILE A 124 -2.72 5.49 4.70
N ARG A 125 -1.70 6.29 4.93
CA ARG A 125 -1.59 7.67 4.44
C ARG A 125 -0.25 7.90 3.80
N CYS A 126 -0.16 8.86 2.90
CA CYS A 126 1.07 9.24 2.24
C CYS A 126 1.19 10.75 2.17
N ASP A 127 2.34 11.27 2.56
CA ASP A 127 2.78 12.64 2.28
C ASP A 127 3.95 12.56 1.30
N ALA A 128 3.92 13.33 0.20
CA ALA A 128 4.97 13.33 -0.80
C ALA A 128 5.83 14.59 -0.70
N ASN A 129 7.15 14.41 -0.61
CA ASN A 129 8.11 15.50 -0.71
C ASN A 129 8.69 15.53 -2.13
N VAL A 130 8.41 16.58 -2.88
CA VAL A 130 8.78 16.72 -4.30
C VAL A 130 9.77 17.86 -4.48
N SER A 131 10.87 17.62 -5.18
CA SER A 131 11.79 18.65 -5.66
C SER A 131 12.28 18.32 -7.07
N VAL A 132 12.62 19.33 -7.84
CA VAL A 132 13.22 19.17 -9.17
C VAL A 132 14.61 19.79 -9.21
N ARG A 133 15.46 19.25 -10.08
CA ARG A 133 16.81 19.76 -10.31
C ARG A 133 17.22 19.61 -11.78
N PRO A 134 18.15 20.41 -12.31
CA PRO A 134 18.70 20.22 -13.64
C PRO A 134 19.32 18.83 -13.82
N VAL A 135 19.23 18.27 -15.02
CA VAL A 135 19.88 17.01 -15.35
C VAL A 135 21.40 17.14 -15.16
N GLY A 136 22.00 16.14 -14.51
CA GLY A 136 23.44 16.14 -14.18
C GLY A 136 23.79 16.79 -12.83
N GLN A 137 22.88 17.53 -12.20
CA GLN A 137 23.11 18.06 -10.86
C GLN A 137 22.90 16.98 -9.80
N THR A 138 23.79 16.86 -8.81
CA THR A 138 23.69 15.91 -7.71
C THR A 138 22.88 16.45 -6.53
N ALA A 139 23.04 17.73 -6.22
CA ALA A 139 22.30 18.38 -5.13
C ALA A 139 20.79 18.43 -5.44
N LEU A 140 19.97 18.08 -4.45
CA LEU A 140 18.51 18.18 -4.57
C LEU A 140 18.06 19.65 -4.61
N GLY A 141 16.93 19.89 -5.30
CA GLY A 141 16.26 21.19 -5.26
C GLY A 141 15.49 21.41 -3.97
N VAL A 142 14.89 22.59 -3.84
CA VAL A 142 14.01 22.93 -2.73
C VAL A 142 12.75 22.06 -2.82
N LYS A 143 12.40 21.41 -1.72
CA LYS A 143 11.26 20.48 -1.67
C LYS A 143 9.96 21.18 -1.30
N THR A 144 8.88 20.71 -1.91
CA THR A 144 7.49 21.00 -1.52
C THR A 144 6.88 19.73 -0.94
N GLU A 145 6.21 19.84 0.18
CA GLU A 145 5.45 18.75 0.79
C GLU A 145 4.02 18.77 0.25
N VAL A 146 3.54 17.67 -0.32
CA VAL A 146 2.17 17.53 -0.83
C VAL A 146 1.40 16.58 0.08
N LYS A 147 0.26 17.06 0.59
CA LYS A 147 -0.64 16.35 1.51
C LYS A 147 -2.01 16.08 0.89
N ASN A 148 -2.87 15.38 1.63
CA ASN A 148 -4.23 15.01 1.22
C ASN A 148 -4.25 14.02 0.04
N LEU A 149 -3.34 13.06 0.05
CA LEU A 149 -3.20 12.04 -0.98
C LEU A 149 -3.99 10.78 -0.58
N ASN A 150 -5.30 10.77 -0.84
CA ASN A 150 -6.25 9.78 -0.32
C ASN A 150 -6.43 8.56 -1.23
N SER A 151 -5.65 8.42 -2.28
CA SER A 151 -5.57 7.22 -3.11
C SER A 151 -4.22 7.10 -3.80
N PHE A 152 -3.85 5.89 -4.19
CA PHE A 152 -2.61 5.63 -4.94
C PHE A 152 -2.54 6.44 -6.24
N ARG A 153 -3.68 6.55 -6.94
CA ARG A 153 -3.79 7.36 -8.16
C ARG A 153 -3.57 8.85 -7.88
N PHE A 154 -3.99 9.35 -6.72
CA PHE A 154 -3.77 10.74 -6.35
C PHE A 154 -2.32 10.99 -5.96
N VAL A 155 -1.62 10.02 -5.38
CA VAL A 155 -0.17 10.12 -5.15
C VAL A 155 0.56 10.36 -6.48
N GLU A 156 0.30 9.54 -7.50
CA GLU A 156 0.91 9.68 -8.82
C GLU A 156 0.59 11.04 -9.45
N ARG A 157 -0.69 11.39 -9.56
CA ARG A 157 -1.14 12.63 -10.19
C ARG A 157 -0.64 13.90 -9.50
N ALA A 158 -0.65 13.90 -8.17
CA ALA A 158 -0.20 15.05 -7.40
C ALA A 158 1.30 15.28 -7.53
N ILE A 159 2.10 14.20 -7.58
CA ILE A 159 3.54 14.29 -7.81
C ILE A 159 3.82 14.79 -9.24
N GLU A 160 3.13 14.27 -10.26
CA GLU A 160 3.24 14.77 -11.63
C GLU A 160 2.93 16.26 -11.73
N PHE A 161 1.79 16.68 -11.19
CA PHE A 161 1.41 18.08 -11.17
C PHE A 161 2.46 18.96 -10.48
N GLU A 162 2.98 18.52 -9.33
CA GLU A 162 3.95 19.29 -8.56
C GLU A 162 5.31 19.39 -9.28
N ILE A 163 5.74 18.32 -9.97
CA ILE A 163 6.93 18.35 -10.83
C ILE A 163 6.75 19.40 -11.93
N ASP A 164 5.64 19.38 -12.65
CA ASP A 164 5.35 20.33 -13.74
C ASP A 164 5.25 21.76 -13.26
N ARG A 165 4.63 21.97 -12.09
CA ARG A 165 4.54 23.28 -11.44
C ARG A 165 5.94 23.83 -11.14
N GLN A 166 6.79 23.04 -10.47
CA GLN A 166 8.15 23.47 -10.12
C GLN A 166 9.00 23.75 -11.35
N ILE A 167 8.94 22.90 -12.37
CA ILE A 167 9.63 23.12 -13.65
C ILE A 167 9.15 24.42 -14.30
N THR A 168 7.85 24.69 -14.28
CA THR A 168 7.26 25.90 -14.84
C THR A 168 7.72 27.16 -14.12
N GLU A 169 7.76 27.14 -12.79
CA GLU A 169 8.24 28.27 -11.98
C GLU A 169 9.74 28.55 -12.26
N LEU A 170 10.57 27.51 -12.27
CA LEU A 170 12.00 27.66 -12.57
C LEU A 170 12.26 28.17 -13.99
N LYS A 171 11.50 27.71 -14.99
CA LYS A 171 11.59 28.22 -16.37
C LYS A 171 11.21 29.70 -16.49
N LYS A 172 10.34 30.18 -15.60
CA LYS A 172 9.97 31.61 -15.51
C LYS A 172 10.97 32.44 -14.69
N GLY A 173 12.08 31.84 -14.24
CA GLY A 173 13.07 32.49 -13.39
C GLY A 173 12.62 32.70 -11.94
N ARG A 174 11.54 32.06 -11.50
CA ARG A 174 11.08 32.11 -10.12
C ARG A 174 11.70 30.99 -9.29
N LEU A 175 11.91 31.25 -8.02
CA LEU A 175 12.43 30.25 -7.08
C LEU A 175 11.29 29.37 -6.56
N VAL A 176 11.57 28.08 -6.42
CA VAL A 176 10.72 27.17 -5.64
C VAL A 176 10.94 27.48 -4.16
N ILE A 177 9.86 27.66 -3.43
CA ILE A 177 9.88 27.95 -1.98
C ILE A 177 9.51 26.66 -1.23
N GLN A 178 10.13 26.43 -0.09
CA GLN A 178 9.75 25.32 0.78
C GLN A 178 8.40 25.59 1.41
N GLU A 179 7.40 24.81 1.02
CA GLU A 179 6.01 24.99 1.43
C GLU A 179 5.28 23.65 1.54
N THR A 180 4.15 23.65 2.25
CA THR A 180 3.19 22.55 2.28
C THR A 180 2.00 22.90 1.41
N ARG A 181 1.63 22.00 0.52
CA ARG A 181 0.51 22.13 -0.40
C ARG A 181 -0.50 21.00 -0.20
N LEU A 182 -1.77 21.26 -0.47
CA LEU A 182 -2.84 20.26 -0.46
C LEU A 182 -3.21 19.89 -1.89
N TRP A 183 -3.36 18.59 -2.13
CA TRP A 183 -3.96 18.10 -3.36
C TRP A 183 -5.48 18.31 -3.35
N ASP A 184 -6.00 18.96 -4.37
CA ASP A 184 -7.43 19.10 -4.65
C ASP A 184 -7.81 18.11 -5.75
N THR A 185 -8.62 17.12 -5.39
CA THR A 185 -9.02 16.04 -6.29
C THR A 185 -9.95 16.49 -7.40
N ASP A 186 -10.80 17.49 -7.13
CA ASP A 186 -11.81 17.98 -8.06
C ASP A 186 -11.17 18.83 -9.15
N ARG A 187 -10.19 19.65 -8.75
CA ARG A 187 -9.47 20.54 -9.67
C ARG A 187 -8.22 19.90 -10.28
N GLY A 188 -7.74 18.78 -9.72
CA GLY A 188 -6.54 18.11 -10.17
C GLY A 188 -5.27 18.96 -10.03
N GLN A 189 -5.15 19.73 -8.95
CA GLN A 189 -4.01 20.62 -8.71
C GLN A 189 -3.71 20.79 -7.22
N THR A 190 -2.51 21.30 -6.91
CA THR A 190 -2.13 21.58 -5.52
C THR A 190 -2.37 23.04 -5.17
N PHE A 191 -2.78 23.29 -3.92
CA PHE A 191 -2.96 24.64 -3.35
C PHE A 191 -2.03 24.84 -2.16
N LEU A 192 -1.55 26.07 -2.00
CA LEU A 192 -0.76 26.44 -0.84
C LEU A 192 -1.60 26.27 0.44
N MET A 193 -1.09 25.47 1.38
CA MET A 193 -1.67 25.32 2.71
C MET A 193 -0.98 26.27 3.69
N ARG A 194 0.35 26.25 3.72
CA ARG A 194 1.18 27.13 4.55
C ARG A 194 2.60 27.22 3.98
N SER A 195 3.24 28.36 4.17
CA SER A 195 4.69 28.49 3.98
C SER A 195 5.41 27.96 5.22
N LYS A 196 6.54 27.28 5.02
CA LYS A 196 7.42 26.86 6.14
C LYS A 196 8.49 27.95 6.38
N GLU A 197 8.09 29.11 6.82
CA GLU A 197 9.03 30.15 7.25
C GLU A 197 9.64 29.86 8.62
N GLU A 198 8.95 29.03 9.44
CA GLU A 198 9.44 28.62 10.75
C GLU A 198 9.49 27.09 10.83
N ALA A 199 10.68 26.54 11.08
CA ALA A 199 10.81 25.17 11.52
C ALA A 199 10.15 25.06 12.90
N HIS A 200 9.07 24.28 13.03
CA HIS A 200 8.47 24.04 14.34
C HIS A 200 9.50 23.37 15.26
N ASP A 201 9.89 24.07 16.31
CA ASP A 201 10.62 23.47 17.41
C ASP A 201 9.65 22.66 18.26
N TYR A 202 9.62 21.36 18.03
CA TYR A 202 8.72 20.44 18.75
C TYR A 202 9.18 20.16 20.19
N ARG A 203 10.34 20.66 20.63
CA ARG A 203 10.88 20.50 21.98
C ARG A 203 10.75 19.08 22.48
N TYR A 204 11.29 18.14 21.70
CA TYR A 204 11.27 16.73 22.06
C TYR A 204 11.93 16.47 23.42
N PHE A 205 11.28 15.66 24.24
CA PHE A 205 11.86 15.06 25.44
C PHE A 205 11.27 13.66 25.64
N SER A 206 11.99 12.79 26.36
CA SER A 206 11.55 11.42 26.59
C SER A 206 10.21 11.37 27.27
N GLU A 207 9.32 10.46 26.82
CA GLU A 207 8.03 10.23 27.45
C GLU A 207 8.24 9.59 28.84
N PRO A 208 7.90 10.27 29.93
CA PRO A 208 8.21 9.79 31.29
C PRO A 208 7.38 8.57 31.69
N ASP A 209 6.20 8.37 31.09
CA ASP A 209 5.29 7.29 31.44
C ASP A 209 5.59 5.99 30.69
N LEU A 210 6.46 6.03 29.66
CA LEU A 210 6.84 4.87 28.88
C LEU A 210 8.33 4.55 29.05
N PRO A 211 8.67 3.38 29.61
CA PRO A 211 10.06 2.96 29.71
C PRO A 211 10.64 2.69 28.32
N PRO A 212 11.98 2.76 28.15
CA PRO A 212 12.62 2.37 26.90
C PRO A 212 12.23 0.95 26.46
N LEU A 213 11.81 0.81 25.23
CA LEU A 213 11.48 -0.49 24.63
C LEU A 213 12.77 -1.26 24.37
N GLN A 214 12.90 -2.45 24.97
CA GLN A 214 14.03 -3.35 24.75
C GLN A 214 13.64 -4.42 23.72
N VAL A 215 14.23 -4.37 22.53
CA VAL A 215 14.00 -5.33 21.47
C VAL A 215 15.08 -6.42 21.53
N THR A 216 14.69 -7.61 22.03
CA THR A 216 15.62 -8.72 22.23
C THR A 216 15.80 -9.54 20.93
N GLU A 217 16.96 -10.20 20.79
CA GLU A 217 17.21 -11.13 19.68
C GLU A 217 16.20 -12.31 19.68
N LYS A 218 15.77 -12.75 20.85
CA LYS A 218 14.73 -13.78 20.97
C LYS A 218 13.40 -13.29 20.34
N TRP A 219 12.98 -12.10 20.66
CA TRP A 219 11.75 -11.51 20.10
C TRP A 219 11.84 -11.32 18.59
N ILE A 220 12.98 -10.81 18.09
CA ILE A 220 13.23 -10.69 16.64
C ILE A 220 13.14 -12.06 15.96
N LYS A 221 13.72 -13.10 16.56
CA LYS A 221 13.67 -14.46 16.02
C LYS A 221 12.24 -15.01 15.97
N GLU A 222 11.50 -14.88 17.07
CA GLU A 222 10.10 -15.32 17.16
C GLU A 222 9.22 -14.64 16.08
N ILE A 223 9.36 -13.32 15.92
CA ILE A 223 8.63 -12.59 14.86
C ILE A 223 9.06 -13.09 13.48
N ARG A 224 10.36 -13.24 13.22
CA ARG A 224 10.86 -13.71 11.92
C ARG A 224 10.34 -15.08 11.54
N GLU A 225 10.21 -15.98 12.51
CA GLU A 225 9.67 -17.34 12.31
C GLU A 225 8.15 -17.34 12.09
N SER A 226 7.44 -16.31 12.56
CA SER A 226 5.99 -16.13 12.38
C SER A 226 5.60 -15.32 11.13
N LEU A 227 6.56 -14.68 10.46
CA LEU A 227 6.27 -13.89 9.26
C LEU A 227 5.71 -14.78 8.15
N PRO A 228 4.61 -14.38 7.50
CA PRO A 228 4.13 -15.05 6.30
C PRO A 228 5.11 -14.84 5.14
N GLU A 229 4.94 -15.63 4.10
CA GLU A 229 5.66 -15.42 2.85
C GLU A 229 5.32 -14.06 2.24
N LEU A 230 6.35 -13.31 1.90
CA LEU A 230 6.16 -11.97 1.32
C LEU A 230 5.64 -12.06 -0.13
N PRO A 231 4.81 -11.11 -0.58
CA PRO A 231 4.20 -11.14 -1.91
C PRO A 231 5.20 -11.26 -3.06
N GLU A 232 6.38 -10.65 -2.95
CA GLU A 232 7.39 -10.73 -4.01
C GLU A 232 8.03 -12.12 -4.09
N VAL A 233 8.31 -12.77 -2.95
CA VAL A 233 8.82 -14.14 -2.91
C VAL A 233 7.80 -15.09 -3.56
N LYS A 234 6.52 -14.92 -3.23
CA LYS A 234 5.43 -15.66 -3.85
C LYS A 234 5.38 -15.49 -5.37
N ARG A 235 5.55 -14.26 -5.86
CA ARG A 235 5.60 -13.99 -7.31
C ARG A 235 6.77 -14.68 -8.00
N GLU A 236 7.95 -14.65 -7.40
CA GLU A 236 9.13 -15.33 -7.94
C GLU A 236 8.91 -16.85 -8.01
N GLN A 237 8.26 -17.43 -7.02
CA GLN A 237 7.89 -18.85 -7.04
C GLN A 237 6.88 -19.14 -8.15
N LEU A 238 5.81 -18.35 -8.28
CA LEU A 238 4.81 -18.51 -9.33
C LEU A 238 5.43 -18.44 -10.73
N VAL A 239 6.36 -17.52 -10.94
CA VAL A 239 7.11 -17.40 -12.21
C VAL A 239 8.00 -18.62 -12.44
N SER A 240 8.80 -19.02 -11.45
CA SER A 240 9.80 -20.09 -11.61
C SER A 240 9.19 -21.49 -11.66
N GLN A 241 8.16 -21.77 -10.87
CA GLN A 241 7.56 -23.11 -10.76
C GLN A 241 6.50 -23.36 -11.82
N TYR A 242 5.70 -22.36 -12.16
CA TYR A 242 4.56 -22.51 -13.08
C TYR A 242 4.77 -21.88 -14.45
N GLY A 243 5.91 -21.20 -14.68
CA GLY A 243 6.22 -20.54 -15.94
C GLY A 243 5.32 -19.33 -16.24
N LEU A 244 4.76 -18.70 -15.19
CA LEU A 244 3.91 -17.53 -15.37
C LEU A 244 4.73 -16.30 -15.78
N THR A 245 4.10 -15.36 -16.45
CA THR A 245 4.68 -14.03 -16.61
C THR A 245 4.63 -13.28 -15.28
N ARG A 246 5.52 -12.29 -15.11
CA ARG A 246 5.50 -11.44 -13.92
C ARG A 246 4.16 -10.73 -13.72
N ASP A 247 3.53 -10.30 -14.82
CA ASP A 247 2.19 -9.67 -14.78
C ASP A 247 1.11 -10.63 -14.29
N GLN A 248 1.13 -11.90 -14.73
CA GLN A 248 0.20 -12.92 -14.25
C GLN A 248 0.39 -13.21 -12.76
N ALA A 249 1.65 -13.37 -12.32
CA ALA A 249 1.96 -13.56 -10.91
C ALA A 249 1.52 -12.34 -10.07
N MET A 250 1.71 -11.13 -10.59
CA MET A 250 1.26 -9.90 -9.96
C MET A 250 -0.27 -9.84 -9.85
N GLN A 251 -1.01 -10.20 -10.90
CA GLN A 251 -2.48 -10.23 -10.86
C GLN A 251 -3.00 -11.23 -9.83
N LEU A 252 -2.40 -12.42 -9.72
CA LEU A 252 -2.78 -13.42 -8.72
C LEU A 252 -2.59 -12.94 -7.28
N THR A 253 -1.52 -12.19 -7.01
CA THR A 253 -1.14 -11.79 -5.65
C THR A 253 -1.68 -10.42 -5.21
N ARG A 254 -1.98 -9.51 -6.14
CA ARG A 254 -2.44 -8.14 -5.85
C ARG A 254 -3.94 -7.99 -5.77
N VAL A 255 -4.67 -8.70 -6.61
CA VAL A 255 -6.07 -8.35 -6.85
C VAL A 255 -6.95 -8.87 -5.72
N ARG A 256 -6.72 -10.10 -5.27
CA ARG A 256 -7.59 -10.74 -4.26
C ARG A 256 -6.82 -11.72 -3.39
N PRO A 257 -6.99 -11.67 -2.07
CA PRO A 257 -6.38 -12.64 -1.16
C PRO A 257 -6.83 -14.08 -1.50
N GLY A 258 -5.86 -15.00 -1.62
CA GLY A 258 -6.11 -16.41 -1.84
C GLY A 258 -6.28 -16.85 -3.31
N LEU A 259 -6.28 -15.92 -4.27
CA LEU A 259 -6.39 -16.26 -5.69
C LEU A 259 -5.15 -17.02 -6.20
N ASP A 260 -3.99 -16.71 -5.66
CA ASP A 260 -2.74 -17.43 -5.87
C ASP A 260 -2.83 -18.88 -5.39
N ARG A 261 -3.36 -19.12 -4.19
CA ARG A 261 -3.57 -20.45 -3.63
C ARG A 261 -4.58 -21.26 -4.48
N TYR A 262 -5.69 -20.64 -4.88
CA TYR A 262 -6.66 -21.29 -5.78
C TYR A 262 -5.99 -21.72 -7.08
N PHE A 263 -5.21 -20.86 -7.70
CA PHE A 263 -4.44 -21.17 -8.91
C PHE A 263 -3.47 -22.36 -8.69
N GLU A 264 -2.71 -22.34 -7.59
CA GLU A 264 -1.72 -23.41 -7.30
C GLU A 264 -2.39 -24.76 -7.15
N GLN A 265 -3.50 -24.84 -6.42
CA GLN A 265 -4.29 -26.06 -6.27
C GLN A 265 -4.82 -26.55 -7.61
N LEU A 266 -5.34 -25.65 -8.42
CA LEU A 266 -5.83 -25.95 -9.76
C LEU A 266 -4.71 -26.46 -10.69
N ALA A 267 -3.57 -25.77 -10.73
CA ALA A 267 -2.42 -26.15 -11.55
C ALA A 267 -1.81 -27.50 -11.14
N ALA A 268 -1.74 -27.76 -9.84
CA ALA A 268 -1.26 -29.04 -9.33
C ALA A 268 -2.13 -30.24 -9.77
N ARG A 269 -3.45 -30.04 -9.89
CA ARG A 269 -4.38 -31.10 -10.29
C ARG A 269 -4.44 -31.32 -11.80
N THR A 270 -4.43 -30.22 -12.56
CA THR A 270 -4.51 -30.29 -14.02
C THR A 270 -3.19 -30.68 -14.67
N GLY A 271 -2.04 -30.42 -14.04
CA GLY A 271 -0.72 -30.44 -14.67
C GLY A 271 -0.55 -29.43 -15.79
N ASN A 272 -1.50 -28.51 -15.96
CA ASN A 272 -1.57 -27.52 -17.04
C ASN A 272 -1.62 -26.10 -16.47
N SER A 273 -0.44 -25.55 -16.15
CA SER A 273 -0.35 -24.19 -15.58
C SER A 273 -0.97 -23.13 -16.51
N ARG A 274 -0.80 -23.27 -17.85
CA ARG A 274 -1.32 -22.32 -18.82
C ARG A 274 -2.85 -22.33 -18.87
N GLY A 275 -3.46 -23.50 -18.85
CA GLY A 275 -4.92 -23.64 -18.75
C GLY A 275 -5.44 -23.05 -17.44
N SER A 276 -4.82 -23.45 -16.33
CA SER A 276 -5.19 -23.04 -14.97
C SER A 276 -5.14 -21.51 -14.79
N ILE A 277 -4.06 -20.84 -15.26
CA ILE A 277 -3.97 -19.37 -15.14
C ILE A 277 -5.03 -18.65 -15.98
N ASN A 278 -5.32 -19.15 -17.19
CA ASN A 278 -6.36 -18.57 -18.04
C ASN A 278 -7.76 -18.66 -17.40
N TRP A 279 -8.07 -19.78 -16.76
CA TRP A 279 -9.32 -19.96 -16.05
C TRP A 279 -9.40 -19.11 -14.78
N THR A 280 -8.32 -19.05 -14.02
CA THR A 280 -8.26 -18.26 -12.78
C THR A 280 -8.39 -16.77 -13.04
N LEU A 281 -7.58 -16.21 -13.94
CA LEU A 281 -7.63 -14.78 -14.27
C LEU A 281 -8.80 -14.41 -15.19
N GLY A 282 -9.34 -15.38 -15.93
CA GLY A 282 -10.51 -15.21 -16.77
C GLY A 282 -11.82 -15.43 -16.00
N GLU A 283 -12.28 -16.68 -15.96
CA GLU A 283 -13.64 -17.01 -15.51
C GLU A 283 -13.83 -16.86 -13.99
N ILE A 284 -12.87 -17.28 -13.17
CA ILE A 284 -12.94 -17.08 -11.71
C ILE A 284 -12.97 -15.59 -11.39
N ASN A 285 -12.04 -14.81 -11.96
CA ASN A 285 -12.01 -13.37 -11.72
C ASN A 285 -13.24 -12.66 -12.28
N ARG A 286 -13.79 -13.11 -13.42
CA ARG A 286 -15.07 -12.63 -13.95
C ARG A 286 -16.20 -12.81 -12.95
N LYS A 287 -16.41 -14.04 -12.43
CA LYS A 287 -17.46 -14.31 -11.42
C LYS A 287 -17.25 -13.45 -10.16
N MET A 288 -16.02 -13.30 -9.70
CA MET A 288 -15.73 -12.43 -8.55
C MET A 288 -16.13 -10.98 -8.81
N ASN A 289 -15.88 -10.46 -10.01
CA ASN A 289 -16.29 -9.10 -10.40
C ASN A 289 -17.80 -8.96 -10.53
N ASP A 290 -18.45 -9.89 -11.24
CA ASP A 290 -19.89 -9.85 -11.50
C ASP A 290 -20.73 -9.87 -10.21
N TYR A 291 -20.26 -10.60 -9.19
CA TYR A 291 -20.97 -10.75 -7.91
C TYR A 291 -20.36 -9.91 -6.77
N GLY A 292 -19.37 -9.07 -7.02
CA GLY A 292 -18.73 -8.24 -6.00
C GLY A 292 -18.05 -9.06 -4.88
N ILE A 293 -17.52 -10.25 -5.23
CA ILE A 293 -16.88 -11.15 -4.28
C ILE A 293 -15.41 -10.74 -4.09
N GLU A 294 -15.01 -10.45 -2.88
CA GLU A 294 -13.62 -10.11 -2.56
C GLU A 294 -12.83 -11.31 -1.98
N ASP A 295 -13.51 -12.23 -1.30
CA ASP A 295 -12.91 -13.42 -0.71
C ASP A 295 -13.04 -14.63 -1.64
N VAL A 296 -11.91 -15.14 -2.10
CA VAL A 296 -11.82 -16.30 -2.99
C VAL A 296 -12.49 -17.54 -2.38
N LYS A 297 -12.55 -17.67 -1.06
CA LYS A 297 -13.20 -18.78 -0.39
C LYS A 297 -14.67 -18.91 -0.76
N LYS A 298 -15.37 -17.81 -1.01
CA LYS A 298 -16.76 -17.83 -1.49
C LYS A 298 -16.91 -18.40 -2.89
N ILE A 299 -15.85 -18.34 -3.70
CA ILE A 299 -15.79 -19.03 -5.01
C ILE A 299 -15.49 -20.51 -4.80
N GLU A 300 -14.53 -20.83 -3.92
CA GLU A 300 -14.18 -22.22 -3.59
C GLU A 300 -15.42 -23.02 -3.12
N ASP A 301 -16.29 -22.38 -2.33
CA ASP A 301 -17.55 -22.98 -1.84
C ASP A 301 -18.54 -23.29 -2.98
N LYS A 302 -18.44 -22.64 -4.13
CA LYS A 302 -19.29 -22.84 -5.31
C LYS A 302 -18.64 -23.75 -6.35
N VAL A 303 -17.39 -23.46 -6.70
CA VAL A 303 -16.58 -24.22 -7.63
C VAL A 303 -15.19 -24.39 -7.03
N SER A 304 -14.94 -25.56 -6.45
CA SER A 304 -13.65 -25.88 -5.88
C SER A 304 -12.57 -26.01 -6.97
N PRO A 305 -11.27 -25.86 -6.64
CA PRO A 305 -10.21 -26.13 -7.60
C PRO A 305 -10.25 -27.54 -8.20
N GLU A 306 -10.76 -28.52 -7.44
CA GLU A 306 -10.96 -29.91 -7.90
C GLU A 306 -12.00 -29.96 -9.01
N ALA A 307 -13.19 -29.42 -8.77
CA ALA A 307 -14.29 -29.42 -9.75
C ALA A 307 -13.91 -28.66 -11.03
N LEU A 308 -13.21 -27.54 -10.91
CA LEU A 308 -12.71 -26.82 -12.06
C LEU A 308 -11.61 -27.58 -12.81
N ALA A 309 -10.76 -28.31 -12.10
CA ALA A 309 -9.74 -29.15 -12.73
C ALA A 309 -10.36 -30.26 -13.61
N GLU A 310 -11.44 -30.90 -13.17
CA GLU A 310 -12.18 -31.88 -13.96
C GLU A 310 -12.68 -31.26 -15.27
N LEU A 311 -13.27 -30.07 -15.21
CA LEU A 311 -13.75 -29.35 -16.39
C LEU A 311 -12.60 -29.01 -17.36
N ILE A 312 -11.47 -28.52 -16.85
CA ILE A 312 -10.28 -28.22 -17.68
C ILE A 312 -9.75 -29.49 -18.34
N MET A 313 -9.71 -30.60 -17.63
CA MET A 313 -9.24 -31.88 -18.18
C MET A 313 -10.17 -32.41 -19.30
N LEU A 314 -11.48 -32.16 -19.25
CA LEU A 314 -12.39 -32.48 -20.35
C LEU A 314 -12.09 -31.67 -21.61
N VAL A 315 -11.71 -30.41 -21.45
CA VAL A 315 -11.24 -29.56 -22.57
C VAL A 315 -9.91 -30.04 -23.11
N ASP A 316 -8.95 -30.33 -22.25
CA ASP A 316 -7.60 -30.78 -22.64
C ASP A 316 -7.64 -32.14 -23.38
N ARG A 317 -8.57 -33.02 -23.02
CA ARG A 317 -8.83 -34.29 -23.73
C ARG A 317 -9.63 -34.13 -25.03
N GLY A 318 -10.10 -32.91 -25.33
CA GLY A 318 -10.93 -32.65 -26.51
C GLY A 318 -12.36 -33.17 -26.41
N THR A 319 -12.83 -33.54 -25.21
CA THR A 319 -14.21 -34.06 -24.99
C THR A 319 -15.21 -32.95 -25.21
N ILE A 320 -14.92 -31.74 -24.78
CA ILE A 320 -15.73 -30.53 -24.98
C ILE A 320 -14.88 -29.37 -25.49
N SER A 321 -15.52 -28.43 -26.19
CA SER A 321 -14.87 -27.22 -26.65
C SER A 321 -14.75 -26.20 -25.51
N MET A 322 -13.81 -25.25 -25.60
CA MET A 322 -13.69 -24.15 -24.64
C MET A 322 -14.99 -23.33 -24.48
N LYS A 323 -15.77 -23.19 -25.56
CA LYS A 323 -17.05 -22.47 -25.51
C LYS A 323 -18.07 -23.23 -24.63
N ILE A 324 -18.20 -24.53 -24.83
CA ILE A 324 -19.07 -25.38 -24.03
C ILE A 324 -18.63 -25.40 -22.58
N ALA A 325 -17.30 -25.47 -22.34
CA ALA A 325 -16.74 -25.46 -20.99
C ALA A 325 -17.10 -24.20 -20.19
N LYS A 326 -17.18 -23.05 -20.83
CA LYS A 326 -17.61 -21.82 -20.16
C LYS A 326 -19.10 -21.86 -19.76
N ASP A 327 -19.96 -22.39 -20.62
CA ASP A 327 -21.36 -22.58 -20.30
C ASP A 327 -21.55 -23.59 -19.15
N VAL A 328 -20.78 -24.69 -19.17
CA VAL A 328 -20.73 -25.68 -18.07
C VAL A 328 -20.25 -25.04 -16.77
N PHE A 329 -19.20 -24.24 -16.81
CA PHE A 329 -18.68 -23.52 -15.64
C PHE A 329 -19.74 -22.60 -15.01
N ASP A 330 -20.50 -21.87 -15.84
CA ASP A 330 -21.58 -21.03 -15.36
C ASP A 330 -22.68 -21.86 -14.67
N THR A 331 -23.01 -23.02 -15.23
CA THR A 331 -23.94 -23.97 -14.62
C THR A 331 -23.41 -24.55 -13.30
N MET A 332 -22.16 -24.99 -13.28
CA MET A 332 -21.49 -25.46 -12.05
C MET A 332 -21.56 -24.42 -10.93
N TYR A 333 -21.26 -23.17 -11.27
CA TYR A 333 -21.28 -22.07 -10.31
C TYR A 333 -22.67 -21.81 -9.73
N ASP A 334 -23.71 -21.86 -10.56
CA ASP A 334 -25.08 -21.55 -10.18
C ASP A 334 -25.77 -22.71 -9.45
N THR A 335 -25.47 -23.96 -9.82
CA THR A 335 -26.18 -25.17 -9.33
C THR A 335 -25.37 -26.01 -8.34
N GLY A 336 -24.04 -25.89 -8.34
CA GLY A 336 -23.16 -26.77 -7.59
C GLY A 336 -22.98 -28.18 -8.19
N GLN A 337 -23.45 -28.40 -9.41
CA GLN A 337 -23.30 -29.69 -10.12
C GLN A 337 -21.86 -29.91 -10.57
N SER A 338 -21.45 -31.17 -10.76
CA SER A 338 -20.12 -31.48 -11.31
C SER A 338 -20.08 -31.26 -12.84
N ALA A 339 -18.85 -31.18 -13.40
CA ALA A 339 -18.67 -31.01 -14.85
C ALA A 339 -19.17 -32.18 -15.70
N GLU A 340 -19.36 -33.34 -15.09
CA GLU A 340 -19.87 -34.57 -15.79
C GLU A 340 -21.39 -34.67 -15.79
N GLN A 341 -22.10 -33.96 -14.91
CA GLN A 341 -23.55 -33.88 -14.84
C GLN A 341 -24.14 -32.91 -15.85
#